data_65df0ff76749cbfa7ac3ccb64d481f21
#
_entry.id   65df0ff76749cbfa7ac3ccb64d481f21
#
_cell.length_a   1.000
_cell.length_b   1.000
_cell.length_c   1.000
_cell.angle_alpha   90.00
_cell.angle_beta   90.00
_cell.angle_gamma   90.00
#
_symmetry.space_group_name_H-M   'P 1'
#
loop_
_entity.id
_entity.type
_entity.pdbx_description
1 polymer ?
#
loop_
_entity_poly.entity_id
_entity_poly.type
_entity_poly.pdbx_seq_one_letter_code
_entity_poly.pdbx_strand_id
1 'polypeptide(L)'
;MEFKRYKYLHVNSICGISETLCQEQRKQGTRSGVLFLPKETILFRKFMRRLKLFIYSLRIIPYCETIHFHYHTSLPFGLDLILWKLINKKAGIHFHGSDIRGKGTQYLKLLLADKIFVSTPDLLKWTRGDAIWLPNPINLDLPELQPEEDNNISQVITIVHAPSDRKIKGTQYLIDAVEELQMEGYPVLLKIIENQSHRDVLEAIRKADIVCDQLIVGWVGMVSLEAWALKKPVICYIDQKIPHASEVPVCPADITNIKDAIRELIKFPETRKMWTERGREYVERVHDVKKVVEKMME
;
A
#
# COMPACT_ATOMS: atom_id res chain seq x y z
N MET A 1 6.36 -31.46 17.82
CA MET A 1 5.91 -30.49 16.79
C MET A 1 6.82 -30.67 15.58
N GLU A 2 6.34 -31.23 14.50
CA GLU A 2 7.08 -31.21 13.23
C GLU A 2 7.09 -29.76 12.75
N PHE A 3 8.26 -29.14 12.78
CA PHE A 3 8.44 -27.81 12.19
C PHE A 3 8.33 -27.96 10.67
N LYS A 4 7.19 -27.55 10.11
CA LYS A 4 6.99 -27.51 8.67
C LYS A 4 8.07 -26.59 8.06
N ARG A 5 8.83 -27.14 7.11
CA ARG A 5 9.83 -26.36 6.36
C ARG A 5 9.13 -25.35 5.47
N TYR A 6 9.40 -24.05 5.66
CA TYR A 6 8.88 -22.98 4.80
C TYR A 6 9.88 -22.68 3.66
N LYS A 7 9.37 -22.43 2.48
CA LYS A 7 10.18 -21.84 1.40
C LYS A 7 10.34 -20.33 1.65
N TYR A 8 9.24 -19.63 2.02
CA TYR A 8 9.26 -18.22 2.37
C TYR A 8 8.71 -17.99 3.78
N LEU A 9 9.39 -17.13 4.55
CA LEU A 9 8.89 -16.61 5.82
C LEU A 9 8.85 -15.08 5.75
N HIS A 10 7.65 -14.50 5.75
CA HIS A 10 7.46 -13.07 5.90
C HIS A 10 7.57 -12.67 7.36
N VAL A 11 8.39 -11.68 7.66
CA VAL A 11 8.58 -11.16 9.02
C VAL A 11 8.08 -9.73 9.10
N ASN A 12 7.20 -9.45 10.03
CA ASN A 12 6.35 -8.28 10.16
C ASN A 12 5.26 -8.18 9.08
N SER A 13 4.31 -7.28 9.29
CA SER A 13 3.26 -6.94 8.33
C SER A 13 2.90 -5.47 8.41
N ILE A 14 2.56 -4.89 7.27
CA ILE A 14 2.04 -3.55 7.12
C ILE A 14 0.83 -3.63 6.20
N CYS A 15 -0.30 -3.10 6.66
CA CYS A 15 -1.56 -3.07 5.88
C CYS A 15 -1.96 -4.44 5.29
N GLY A 16 -1.64 -5.54 6.00
CA GLY A 16 -1.98 -6.89 5.53
C GLY A 16 -1.16 -7.41 4.34
N ILE A 17 -0.12 -6.68 3.89
CA ILE A 17 0.66 -7.04 2.69
C ILE A 17 1.32 -8.41 2.84
N SER A 18 1.93 -8.69 3.99
CA SER A 18 2.60 -9.98 4.24
C SER A 18 1.63 -11.15 4.21
N GLU A 19 0.45 -10.96 4.79
CA GLU A 19 -0.63 -11.96 4.82
C GLU A 19 -1.15 -12.22 3.41
N THR A 20 -1.39 -11.16 2.64
CA THR A 20 -1.88 -11.23 1.26
C THR A 20 -0.90 -11.99 0.36
N LEU A 21 0.40 -11.65 0.42
CA LEU A 21 1.47 -12.36 -0.31
C LEU A 21 1.55 -13.83 0.12
N CYS A 22 1.55 -14.10 1.43
CA CYS A 22 1.65 -15.45 1.97
C CYS A 22 0.46 -16.32 1.57
N GLN A 23 -0.75 -15.79 1.59
CA GLN A 23 -1.95 -16.52 1.18
C GLN A 23 -1.88 -16.91 -0.29
N GLU A 24 -1.48 -15.98 -1.17
CA GLU A 24 -1.35 -16.27 -2.59
C GLU A 24 -0.23 -17.25 -2.88
N GLN A 25 0.94 -17.11 -2.26
CA GLN A 25 2.02 -18.08 -2.36
C GLN A 25 1.57 -19.52 -1.98
N ARG A 26 0.73 -19.64 -0.95
CA ARG A 26 0.15 -20.94 -0.54
C ARG A 26 -0.82 -21.48 -1.58
N LYS A 27 -1.68 -20.64 -2.17
CA LYS A 27 -2.56 -21.03 -3.27
C LYS A 27 -1.77 -21.57 -4.47
N GLN A 28 -0.61 -20.96 -4.76
CA GLN A 28 0.32 -21.39 -5.80
C GLN A 28 1.22 -22.58 -5.40
N GLY A 29 0.92 -23.24 -4.28
CA GLY A 29 1.64 -24.43 -3.81
C GLY A 29 2.97 -24.16 -3.08
N THR A 30 3.33 -22.88 -2.85
CA THR A 30 4.53 -22.51 -2.10
C THR A 30 4.27 -22.53 -0.60
N ARG A 31 5.09 -23.27 0.16
CA ARG A 31 5.01 -23.27 1.64
C ARG A 31 5.52 -21.94 2.19
N SER A 32 4.60 -21.07 2.62
CA SER A 32 4.89 -19.74 3.15
C SER A 32 4.29 -19.55 4.54
N GLY A 33 4.89 -18.68 5.33
CA GLY A 33 4.42 -18.30 6.66
C GLY A 33 4.58 -16.81 6.93
N VAL A 34 3.82 -16.31 7.90
CA VAL A 34 3.96 -14.94 8.40
C VAL A 34 4.30 -14.99 9.88
N LEU A 35 5.32 -14.25 10.28
CA LEU A 35 5.71 -14.04 11.67
C LEU A 35 5.61 -12.56 12.00
N PHE A 36 4.65 -12.18 12.80
CA PHE A 36 4.56 -10.81 13.30
C PHE A 36 4.04 -10.77 14.74
N LEU A 37 4.29 -9.64 15.40
CA LEU A 37 3.74 -9.34 16.70
C LEU A 37 2.96 -8.02 16.61
N PRO A 38 1.88 -7.86 17.38
CA PRO A 38 1.08 -6.63 17.40
C PRO A 38 1.94 -5.39 17.65
N LYS A 39 1.55 -4.25 17.08
CA LYS A 39 2.24 -2.98 17.30
C LYS A 39 2.12 -2.55 18.76
N GLU A 40 3.20 -2.02 19.31
CA GLU A 40 3.26 -1.45 20.65
C GLU A 40 3.59 0.04 20.57
N THR A 41 2.97 0.83 21.44
CA THR A 41 3.15 2.29 21.47
C THR A 41 4.25 2.73 22.45
N ILE A 42 4.40 2.05 23.58
CA ILE A 42 5.35 2.37 24.64
C ILE A 42 6.75 1.92 24.23
N LEU A 43 7.77 2.79 24.42
CA LEU A 43 9.15 2.56 23.96
C LEU A 43 9.75 1.25 24.52
N PHE A 44 9.60 0.98 25.81
CA PHE A 44 10.07 -0.25 26.44
C PHE A 44 9.38 -1.49 25.83
N ARG A 45 8.08 -1.43 25.61
CA ARG A 45 7.32 -2.51 24.96
C ARG A 45 7.74 -2.70 23.51
N LYS A 46 8.10 -1.62 22.77
CA LYS A 46 8.67 -1.71 21.42
C LYS A 46 9.98 -2.49 21.43
N PHE A 47 10.86 -2.23 22.39
CA PHE A 47 12.10 -2.98 22.53
C PHE A 47 11.85 -4.46 22.86
N MET A 48 11.00 -4.74 23.86
CA MET A 48 10.63 -6.11 24.24
C MET A 48 9.95 -6.86 23.09
N ARG A 49 9.12 -6.18 22.29
CA ARG A 49 8.52 -6.75 21.09
C ARG A 49 9.58 -7.19 20.07
N ARG A 50 10.59 -6.37 19.82
CA ARG A 50 11.69 -6.72 18.91
C ARG A 50 12.50 -7.90 19.43
N LEU A 51 12.80 -7.93 20.72
CA LEU A 51 13.49 -9.05 21.35
C LEU A 51 12.67 -10.35 21.25
N LYS A 52 11.38 -10.30 21.51
CA LYS A 52 10.47 -11.45 21.31
C LYS A 52 10.47 -11.90 19.84
N LEU A 53 10.36 -10.96 18.91
CA LEU A 53 10.39 -11.27 17.48
C LEU A 53 11.70 -11.98 17.10
N PHE A 54 12.84 -11.50 17.61
CA PHE A 54 14.13 -12.13 17.40
C PHE A 54 14.21 -13.54 17.96
N ILE A 55 13.75 -13.75 19.22
CA ILE A 55 13.72 -15.08 19.84
C ILE A 55 12.83 -16.05 19.06
N TYR A 56 11.67 -15.61 18.59
CA TYR A 56 10.83 -16.44 17.71
C TYR A 56 11.49 -16.71 16.37
N SER A 57 12.19 -15.73 15.82
CA SER A 57 12.94 -15.89 14.57
C SER A 57 14.02 -16.97 14.69
N LEU A 58 14.76 -17.01 15.81
CA LEU A 58 15.76 -18.06 16.08
C LEU A 58 15.17 -19.48 16.05
N ARG A 59 13.89 -19.63 16.41
CA ARG A 59 13.21 -20.94 16.41
C ARG A 59 12.67 -21.34 15.05
N ILE A 60 12.31 -20.39 14.20
CA ILE A 60 11.58 -20.66 12.94
C ILE A 60 12.47 -20.52 11.72
N ILE A 61 13.34 -19.52 11.68
CA ILE A 61 14.19 -19.21 10.52
C ILE A 61 15.10 -20.37 10.10
N PRO A 62 15.67 -21.19 11.00
CA PRO A 62 16.43 -22.37 10.57
C PRO A 62 15.65 -23.30 9.65
N TYR A 63 14.32 -23.30 9.74
CA TYR A 63 13.43 -24.16 8.94
C TYR A 63 12.85 -23.46 7.71
N CYS A 64 13.30 -22.27 7.34
CA CYS A 64 12.92 -21.58 6.10
C CYS A 64 14.13 -21.40 5.18
N GLU A 65 13.86 -21.27 3.87
CA GLU A 65 14.89 -21.03 2.86
C GLU A 65 15.13 -19.53 2.67
N THR A 66 14.05 -18.76 2.56
CA THR A 66 14.08 -17.31 2.33
C THR A 66 13.29 -16.58 3.41
N ILE A 67 13.88 -15.52 3.95
CA ILE A 67 13.25 -14.62 4.91
C ILE A 67 12.93 -13.33 4.17
N HIS A 68 11.70 -12.84 4.28
CA HIS A 68 11.27 -11.58 3.70
C HIS A 68 10.84 -10.63 4.82
N PHE A 69 11.70 -9.66 5.12
CA PHE A 69 11.43 -8.65 6.14
C PHE A 69 10.63 -7.49 5.57
N HIS A 70 9.51 -7.18 6.20
CA HIS A 70 8.73 -5.99 5.90
C HIS A 70 9.00 -4.89 6.92
N TYR A 71 9.38 -3.70 6.46
CA TYR A 71 9.59 -2.50 7.25
C TYR A 71 10.79 -2.57 8.21
N HIS A 72 10.85 -3.57 9.08
CA HIS A 72 11.93 -3.76 10.05
C HIS A 72 12.41 -5.19 10.08
N THR A 73 13.72 -5.34 10.24
CA THR A 73 14.33 -6.59 10.69
C THR A 73 14.02 -6.86 12.17
N SER A 74 14.28 -8.06 12.67
CA SER A 74 13.99 -8.43 14.07
C SER A 74 14.83 -7.62 15.06
N LEU A 75 16.10 -7.37 14.74
CA LEU A 75 16.99 -6.51 15.53
C LEU A 75 17.14 -5.11 14.90
N PRO A 76 17.52 -4.10 15.70
CA PRO A 76 17.85 -2.78 15.19
C PRO A 76 18.95 -2.82 14.14
N PHE A 77 18.92 -1.89 13.18
CA PHE A 77 19.91 -1.69 12.11
C PHE A 77 20.15 -2.89 11.18
N GLY A 78 19.44 -4.01 11.36
CA GLY A 78 19.65 -5.21 10.56
C GLY A 78 20.74 -6.13 11.07
N LEU A 79 21.12 -6.04 12.34
CA LEU A 79 22.17 -6.87 12.95
C LEU A 79 21.88 -8.37 12.86
N ASP A 80 20.61 -8.75 12.87
CA ASP A 80 20.17 -10.13 12.69
C ASP A 80 20.43 -10.68 11.27
N LEU A 81 20.60 -9.84 10.26
CA LEU A 81 20.96 -10.27 8.91
C LEU A 81 22.33 -10.95 8.85
N ILE A 82 23.26 -10.50 9.69
CA ILE A 82 24.59 -11.13 9.81
C ILE A 82 24.42 -12.60 10.23
N LEU A 83 23.61 -12.84 11.27
CA LEU A 83 23.34 -14.20 11.76
C LEU A 83 22.70 -15.07 10.68
N TRP A 84 21.72 -14.52 9.97
CA TRP A 84 21.01 -15.29 8.93
C TRP A 84 21.92 -15.64 7.76
N LYS A 85 22.83 -14.74 7.39
CA LYS A 85 23.86 -15.04 6.39
C LYS A 85 24.85 -16.13 6.86
N LEU A 86 25.27 -16.08 8.12
CA LEU A 86 26.18 -17.11 8.68
C LEU A 86 25.59 -18.53 8.63
N ILE A 87 24.26 -18.65 8.74
CA ILE A 87 23.56 -19.94 8.60
C ILE A 87 22.99 -20.17 7.18
N ASN A 88 23.53 -19.45 6.18
CA ASN A 88 23.21 -19.59 4.77
C ASN A 88 21.72 -19.41 4.42
N LYS A 89 21.06 -18.41 5.04
CA LYS A 89 19.68 -18.04 4.71
C LYS A 89 19.64 -16.84 3.79
N LYS A 90 18.80 -16.89 2.76
CA LYS A 90 18.51 -15.73 1.90
C LYS A 90 17.59 -14.77 2.62
N ALA A 91 17.93 -13.48 2.61
CA ALA A 91 17.14 -12.43 3.28
C ALA A 91 16.79 -11.30 2.29
N GLY A 92 15.50 -11.14 2.05
CA GLY A 92 14.95 -9.99 1.34
C GLY A 92 14.44 -8.93 2.31
N ILE A 93 14.57 -7.65 1.93
CA ILE A 93 13.98 -6.53 2.68
C ILE A 93 13.03 -5.76 1.78
N HIS A 94 11.84 -5.49 2.29
CA HIS A 94 10.81 -4.71 1.62
C HIS A 94 10.56 -3.40 2.37
N PHE A 95 10.91 -2.29 1.74
CA PHE A 95 10.69 -0.94 2.26
C PHE A 95 9.33 -0.40 1.82
N HIS A 96 8.62 0.25 2.77
CA HIS A 96 7.25 0.71 2.60
C HIS A 96 7.07 2.23 2.69
N GLY A 97 8.16 2.99 2.80
CA GLY A 97 8.17 4.45 2.75
C GLY A 97 8.73 5.10 4.01
N SER A 98 7.97 5.20 5.09
CA SER A 98 8.42 5.85 6.33
C SER A 98 9.59 5.15 7.04
N ASP A 99 9.97 3.98 6.60
CA ASP A 99 11.11 3.20 7.07
C ASP A 99 12.43 3.57 6.36
N ILE A 100 12.37 4.22 5.20
CA ILE A 100 13.57 4.55 4.42
C ILE A 100 13.64 6.03 3.99
N ARG A 101 12.50 6.69 3.67
CA ARG A 101 12.51 8.08 3.21
C ARG A 101 13.26 8.99 4.18
N GLY A 102 14.32 9.67 3.71
CA GLY A 102 15.13 10.59 4.52
C GLY A 102 15.96 9.95 5.64
N LYS A 103 16.06 8.62 5.68
CA LYS A 103 16.74 7.89 6.75
C LYS A 103 18.05 7.27 6.26
N GLY A 104 19.20 7.92 6.55
CA GLY A 104 20.53 7.39 6.24
C GLY A 104 20.93 6.13 7.02
N THR A 105 20.13 5.69 8.01
CA THR A 105 20.47 4.61 8.95
C THR A 105 20.25 3.19 8.42
N GLN A 106 19.92 3.02 7.14
CA GLN A 106 19.59 1.71 6.56
C GLN A 106 20.79 1.00 5.92
N TYR A 107 22.00 1.57 6.02
CA TYR A 107 23.19 1.10 5.30
C TYR A 107 23.45 -0.41 5.47
N LEU A 108 23.45 -0.93 6.70
CA LEU A 108 23.68 -2.37 6.93
C LEU A 108 22.59 -3.24 6.28
N LYS A 109 21.34 -2.81 6.30
CA LYS A 109 20.26 -3.55 5.64
C LYS A 109 20.46 -3.57 4.14
N LEU A 110 20.81 -2.43 3.55
CA LEU A 110 21.08 -2.32 2.12
C LEU A 110 22.31 -3.14 1.71
N LEU A 111 23.34 -3.22 2.56
CA LEU A 111 24.56 -3.99 2.30
C LEU A 111 24.33 -5.50 2.43
N LEU A 112 23.57 -5.94 3.44
CA LEU A 112 23.47 -7.35 3.82
C LEU A 112 22.29 -8.09 3.17
N ALA A 113 21.27 -7.38 2.72
CA ALA A 113 20.13 -8.01 2.05
C ALA A 113 20.52 -8.64 0.70
N ASP A 114 20.01 -9.84 0.42
CA ASP A 114 20.22 -10.52 -0.86
C ASP A 114 19.29 -9.94 -1.94
N LYS A 115 18.05 -9.56 -1.59
CA LYS A 115 17.12 -8.83 -2.44
C LYS A 115 16.56 -7.62 -1.69
N ILE A 116 16.39 -6.51 -2.39
CA ILE A 116 15.77 -5.30 -1.87
C ILE A 116 14.52 -5.01 -2.70
N PHE A 117 13.39 -4.87 -2.01
CA PHE A 117 12.12 -4.49 -2.59
C PHE A 117 11.67 -3.14 -2.05
N VAL A 118 10.98 -2.39 -2.88
CA VAL A 118 10.32 -1.13 -2.51
C VAL A 118 8.86 -1.17 -2.95
N SER A 119 7.95 -0.75 -2.08
CA SER A 119 6.51 -0.78 -2.35
C SER A 119 6.06 0.29 -3.34
N THR A 120 6.81 1.38 -3.44
CA THR A 120 6.54 2.50 -4.35
C THR A 120 7.82 2.95 -5.07
N PRO A 121 7.75 3.32 -6.37
CA PRO A 121 8.96 3.61 -7.17
C PRO A 121 9.79 4.79 -6.68
N ASP A 122 9.17 5.76 -5.97
CA ASP A 122 9.90 6.90 -5.38
C ASP A 122 10.95 6.47 -4.35
N LEU A 123 10.83 5.27 -3.81
CA LEU A 123 11.76 4.72 -2.83
C LEU A 123 13.05 4.20 -3.46
N LEU A 124 13.07 3.95 -4.77
CA LEU A 124 14.26 3.46 -5.48
C LEU A 124 15.46 4.38 -5.27
N LYS A 125 15.25 5.70 -5.22
CA LYS A 125 16.31 6.69 -4.98
C LYS A 125 16.98 6.59 -3.61
N TRP A 126 16.38 5.89 -2.65
CA TRP A 126 16.88 5.69 -1.29
C TRP A 126 17.54 4.33 -1.07
N THR A 127 17.59 3.50 -2.13
CA THR A 127 18.10 2.13 -2.08
C THR A 127 19.34 1.98 -2.96
N ARG A 128 19.90 0.77 -3.06
CA ARG A 128 20.93 0.43 -4.05
C ARG A 128 20.30 0.23 -5.44
N GLY A 129 21.13 0.34 -6.49
CA GLY A 129 20.67 0.32 -7.88
C GLY A 129 20.03 -0.99 -8.37
N ASP A 130 20.17 -2.08 -7.60
CA ASP A 130 19.54 -3.38 -7.89
C ASP A 130 18.21 -3.60 -7.15
N ALA A 131 17.69 -2.57 -6.48
CA ALA A 131 16.40 -2.66 -5.82
C ALA A 131 15.24 -2.80 -6.81
N ILE A 132 14.28 -3.62 -6.45
CA ILE A 132 13.14 -3.97 -7.30
C ILE A 132 11.89 -3.25 -6.77
N TRP A 133 11.19 -2.52 -7.62
CA TRP A 133 9.84 -2.09 -7.30
C TRP A 133 8.92 -3.30 -7.30
N LEU A 134 8.46 -3.68 -6.12
CA LEU A 134 7.44 -4.70 -5.90
C LEU A 134 6.15 -3.99 -5.50
N PRO A 135 5.17 -3.86 -6.40
CA PRO A 135 3.93 -3.13 -6.13
C PRO A 135 3.18 -3.70 -4.92
N ASN A 136 2.49 -2.82 -4.17
CA ASN A 136 1.63 -3.28 -3.09
C ASN A 136 0.57 -4.24 -3.67
N PRO A 137 0.44 -5.47 -3.14
CA PRO A 137 -0.51 -6.44 -3.65
C PRO A 137 -1.94 -6.14 -3.21
N ILE A 138 -2.88 -6.39 -4.10
CA ILE A 138 -4.30 -6.44 -3.77
C ILE A 138 -4.90 -7.77 -4.23
N ASN A 139 -5.67 -8.42 -3.37
CA ASN A 139 -6.33 -9.68 -3.72
C ASN A 139 -7.71 -9.38 -4.33
N LEU A 140 -7.75 -9.32 -5.65
CA LEU A 140 -8.96 -9.00 -6.40
C LEU A 140 -10.05 -10.09 -6.31
N ASP A 141 -9.73 -11.28 -5.80
CA ASP A 141 -10.73 -12.36 -5.63
C ASP A 141 -11.54 -12.21 -4.31
N LEU A 142 -11.20 -11.25 -3.44
CA LEU A 142 -11.92 -11.03 -2.18
C LEU A 142 -13.33 -10.51 -2.43
N PRO A 143 -14.37 -11.08 -1.77
CA PRO A 143 -15.76 -10.63 -1.96
C PRO A 143 -15.96 -9.14 -1.65
N GLU A 144 -15.25 -8.62 -0.66
CA GLU A 144 -15.30 -7.20 -0.26
C GLU A 144 -14.68 -6.24 -1.29
N LEU A 145 -13.94 -6.73 -2.28
CA LEU A 145 -13.34 -5.96 -3.36
C LEU A 145 -14.04 -6.21 -4.71
N GLN A 146 -15.15 -6.95 -4.73
CA GLN A 146 -15.96 -7.07 -5.92
C GLN A 146 -16.78 -5.79 -6.14
N PRO A 147 -16.72 -5.21 -7.36
CA PRO A 147 -17.56 -4.07 -7.69
C PRO A 147 -19.03 -4.49 -7.72
N GLU A 148 -19.90 -3.62 -7.25
CA GLU A 148 -21.34 -3.75 -7.42
C GLU A 148 -21.78 -2.95 -8.67
N GLU A 149 -22.81 -3.40 -9.37
CA GLU A 149 -23.42 -2.63 -10.43
C GLU A 149 -24.16 -1.45 -9.79
N ASP A 150 -23.63 -0.26 -10.00
CA ASP A 150 -24.25 0.96 -9.47
C ASP A 150 -25.33 1.44 -10.43
N ASN A 151 -26.58 1.04 -10.18
CA ASN A 151 -27.75 1.45 -10.95
C ASN A 151 -28.38 2.74 -10.40
N ASN A 152 -27.81 3.35 -9.36
CA ASN A 152 -28.34 4.57 -8.74
C ASN A 152 -27.67 5.82 -9.34
N ILE A 153 -28.39 6.53 -10.16
CA ILE A 153 -28.01 7.90 -10.58
C ILE A 153 -28.31 8.83 -9.41
N SER A 154 -27.34 8.96 -8.50
CA SER A 154 -27.44 9.97 -7.43
C SER A 154 -27.35 11.37 -8.04
N GLN A 155 -28.23 12.27 -7.61
CA GLN A 155 -28.13 13.68 -7.97
C GLN A 155 -26.97 14.39 -7.27
N VAL A 156 -26.44 13.82 -6.18
CA VAL A 156 -25.35 14.37 -5.38
C VAL A 156 -24.11 13.48 -5.52
N ILE A 157 -23.01 14.04 -6.00
CA ILE A 157 -21.74 13.34 -6.15
C ILE A 157 -21.07 13.21 -4.78
N THR A 158 -20.86 11.98 -4.32
CA THR A 158 -20.19 11.69 -3.06
C THR A 158 -18.71 11.44 -3.28
N ILE A 159 -17.86 12.27 -2.66
CA ILE A 159 -16.41 12.09 -2.61
C ILE A 159 -16.04 11.44 -1.28
N VAL A 160 -15.28 10.35 -1.32
CA VAL A 160 -14.72 9.71 -0.11
C VAL A 160 -13.23 10.00 -0.01
N HIS A 161 -12.79 10.37 1.19
CA HIS A 161 -11.41 10.58 1.56
C HIS A 161 -11.12 9.83 2.86
N ALA A 162 -10.12 8.94 2.86
CA ALA A 162 -9.76 8.13 4.02
C ALA A 162 -8.28 8.37 4.41
N PRO A 163 -7.95 9.52 5.03
CA PRO A 163 -6.59 9.88 5.34
C PRO A 163 -6.07 9.16 6.57
N SER A 164 -4.85 8.61 6.49
CA SER A 164 -4.10 8.13 7.65
C SER A 164 -3.46 9.27 8.46
N ASP A 165 -3.25 10.42 7.82
CA ASP A 165 -2.76 11.67 8.39
C ASP A 165 -3.22 12.82 7.50
N ARG A 166 -4.02 13.74 8.07
CA ARG A 166 -4.64 14.86 7.33
C ARG A 166 -3.61 15.78 6.67
N LYS A 167 -2.50 16.07 7.37
CA LYS A 167 -1.47 16.99 6.86
C LYS A 167 -0.73 16.37 5.68
N ILE A 168 -0.34 15.12 5.83
CA ILE A 168 0.40 14.38 4.79
C ILE A 168 -0.48 14.18 3.54
N LYS A 169 -1.78 13.94 3.74
CA LYS A 169 -2.72 13.67 2.64
C LYS A 169 -3.31 14.93 2.00
N GLY A 170 -3.15 16.10 2.61
CA GLY A 170 -3.69 17.35 2.08
C GLY A 170 -5.20 17.53 2.30
N THR A 171 -5.75 16.94 3.36
CA THR A 171 -7.19 16.90 3.64
C THR A 171 -7.82 18.29 3.70
N GLN A 172 -7.15 19.32 4.25
CA GLN A 172 -7.73 20.64 4.35
C GLN A 172 -7.99 21.26 2.97
N TYR A 173 -7.07 21.11 2.02
CA TYR A 173 -7.26 21.62 0.65
C TYR A 173 -8.45 20.95 -0.05
N LEU A 174 -8.72 19.68 0.24
CA LEU A 174 -9.90 18.99 -0.28
C LEU A 174 -11.20 19.54 0.35
N ILE A 175 -11.20 19.79 1.66
CA ILE A 175 -12.35 20.38 2.36
C ILE A 175 -12.67 21.74 1.76
N ASP A 176 -11.69 22.63 1.69
CA ASP A 176 -11.85 24.00 1.18
C ASP A 176 -12.40 23.98 -0.26
N ALA A 177 -11.86 23.12 -1.12
CA ALA A 177 -12.30 22.97 -2.51
C ALA A 177 -13.76 22.49 -2.62
N VAL A 178 -14.18 21.54 -1.77
CA VAL A 178 -15.56 21.04 -1.78
C VAL A 178 -16.54 22.10 -1.24
N GLU A 179 -16.20 22.81 -0.17
CA GLU A 179 -17.01 23.91 0.38
C GLU A 179 -17.21 25.01 -0.66
N GLU A 180 -16.16 25.41 -1.38
CA GLU A 180 -16.28 26.39 -2.46
C GLU A 180 -17.19 25.89 -3.60
N LEU A 181 -17.10 24.63 -4.00
CA LEU A 181 -17.98 24.05 -5.03
C LEU A 181 -19.43 24.01 -4.57
N GLN A 182 -19.70 23.73 -3.29
CA GLN A 182 -21.04 23.79 -2.72
C GLN A 182 -21.60 25.21 -2.75
N MET A 183 -20.78 26.23 -2.41
CA MET A 183 -21.17 27.63 -2.53
C MET A 183 -21.46 28.06 -3.97
N GLU A 184 -20.79 27.45 -4.95
CA GLU A 184 -21.07 27.63 -6.38
C GLU A 184 -22.34 26.87 -6.87
N GLY A 185 -22.99 26.12 -5.98
CA GLY A 185 -24.22 25.37 -6.29
C GLY A 185 -24.00 23.97 -6.87
N TYR A 186 -22.77 23.42 -6.84
CA TYR A 186 -22.54 22.06 -7.27
C TYR A 186 -23.06 21.03 -6.25
N PRO A 187 -23.78 19.97 -6.69
CA PRO A 187 -24.32 18.96 -5.79
C PRO A 187 -23.22 17.94 -5.43
N VAL A 188 -22.36 18.30 -4.50
CA VAL A 188 -21.23 17.49 -4.05
C VAL A 188 -21.21 17.32 -2.53
N LEU A 189 -20.87 16.12 -2.05
CA LEU A 189 -20.75 15.79 -0.64
C LEU A 189 -19.37 15.15 -0.38
N LEU A 190 -18.64 15.66 0.61
CA LEU A 190 -17.40 15.07 1.09
C LEU A 190 -17.65 14.20 2.32
N LYS A 191 -17.20 12.94 2.27
CA LYS A 191 -17.17 12.03 3.42
C LYS A 191 -15.71 11.73 3.79
N ILE A 192 -15.29 12.16 4.98
CA ILE A 192 -13.97 11.88 5.54
C ILE A 192 -14.10 10.69 6.48
N ILE A 193 -13.33 9.61 6.22
CA ILE A 193 -13.37 8.37 6.98
C ILE A 193 -12.07 8.24 7.77
N GLU A 194 -12.14 8.38 9.08
CA GLU A 194 -10.98 8.32 9.98
C GLU A 194 -11.29 7.44 11.19
N ASN A 195 -10.27 6.76 11.69
CA ASN A 195 -10.38 5.91 12.88
C ASN A 195 -11.47 4.82 12.78
N GLN A 196 -11.80 4.42 11.57
CA GLN A 196 -12.78 3.37 11.28
C GLN A 196 -12.08 2.04 10.97
N SER A 197 -12.83 0.94 10.99
CA SER A 197 -12.33 -0.34 10.56
C SER A 197 -12.05 -0.34 9.04
N HIS A 198 -11.13 -1.21 8.59
CA HIS A 198 -10.87 -1.36 7.16
C HIS A 198 -12.13 -1.72 6.36
N ARG A 199 -13.03 -2.51 6.95
CA ARG A 199 -14.32 -2.85 6.36
C ARG A 199 -15.20 -1.62 6.14
N ASP A 200 -15.24 -0.70 7.10
CA ASP A 200 -16.03 0.53 6.99
C ASP A 200 -15.46 1.45 5.91
N VAL A 201 -14.13 1.49 5.77
CA VAL A 201 -13.45 2.23 4.68
C VAL A 201 -13.86 1.65 3.33
N LEU A 202 -13.79 0.32 3.14
CA LEU A 202 -14.19 -0.32 1.89
C LEU A 202 -15.67 -0.08 1.55
N GLU A 203 -16.54 -0.13 2.57
CA GLU A 203 -17.96 0.13 2.39
C GLU A 203 -18.22 1.60 1.99
N ALA A 204 -17.46 2.54 2.55
CA ALA A 204 -17.55 3.95 2.16
C ALA A 204 -17.05 4.15 0.71
N ILE A 205 -15.93 3.54 0.33
CA ILE A 205 -15.40 3.56 -1.04
C ILE A 205 -16.42 2.98 -2.02
N ARG A 206 -17.06 1.86 -1.69
CA ARG A 206 -18.07 1.21 -2.53
C ARG A 206 -19.24 2.15 -2.86
N LYS A 207 -19.67 2.96 -1.89
CA LYS A 207 -20.76 3.94 -2.02
C LYS A 207 -20.34 5.29 -2.58
N ALA A 208 -19.05 5.50 -2.85
CA ALA A 208 -18.54 6.73 -3.39
C ALA A 208 -18.75 6.82 -4.91
N ASP A 209 -18.91 8.03 -5.42
CA ASP A 209 -18.79 8.34 -6.84
C ASP A 209 -17.34 8.63 -7.23
N ILE A 210 -16.57 9.21 -6.31
CA ILE A 210 -15.18 9.61 -6.50
C ILE A 210 -14.40 9.30 -5.20
N VAL A 211 -13.17 8.86 -5.32
CA VAL A 211 -12.25 8.71 -4.19
C VAL A 211 -11.09 9.68 -4.33
N CYS A 212 -10.79 10.44 -3.28
CA CYS A 212 -9.58 11.25 -3.21
C CYS A 212 -8.58 10.58 -2.25
N ASP A 213 -7.41 10.16 -2.76
CA ASP A 213 -6.40 9.53 -1.91
C ASP A 213 -5.49 10.57 -1.23
N GLN A 214 -4.75 11.37 -2.01
CA GLN A 214 -3.80 12.33 -1.46
C GLN A 214 -3.41 13.40 -2.49
N LEU A 215 -2.97 14.60 -1.98
CA LEU A 215 -2.66 15.77 -2.79
C LEU A 215 -1.21 16.26 -2.64
N ILE A 216 -0.36 15.56 -1.83
CA ILE A 216 0.99 16.05 -1.46
C ILE A 216 2.08 15.00 -1.66
N VAL A 217 1.81 13.72 -1.37
CA VAL A 217 2.85 12.67 -1.28
C VAL A 217 3.49 12.32 -2.64
N GLY A 218 2.75 12.45 -3.72
CA GLY A 218 3.26 12.19 -5.09
C GLY A 218 3.19 10.74 -5.57
N TRP A 219 2.55 9.83 -4.84
CA TRP A 219 2.27 8.47 -5.27
C TRP A 219 0.99 7.91 -4.63
N VAL A 220 0.35 6.94 -5.26
CA VAL A 220 -0.88 6.30 -4.78
C VAL A 220 -0.68 5.47 -3.52
N GLY A 221 -1.69 5.49 -2.64
CA GLY A 221 -1.78 4.63 -1.45
C GLY A 221 -2.67 3.42 -1.64
N MET A 222 -2.86 2.62 -0.58
CA MET A 222 -3.77 1.46 -0.60
C MET A 222 -5.21 1.85 -0.93
N VAL A 223 -5.66 3.01 -0.47
CA VAL A 223 -7.01 3.55 -0.76
C VAL A 223 -7.26 3.66 -2.26
N SER A 224 -6.26 4.10 -3.05
CA SER A 224 -6.37 4.14 -4.53
C SER A 224 -6.54 2.75 -5.12
N LEU A 225 -5.77 1.76 -4.64
CA LEU A 225 -5.84 0.38 -5.15
C LEU A 225 -7.20 -0.25 -4.85
N GLU A 226 -7.72 -0.02 -3.65
CA GLU A 226 -9.04 -0.47 -3.21
C GLU A 226 -10.17 0.20 -4.01
N ALA A 227 -10.04 1.51 -4.26
CA ALA A 227 -10.96 2.26 -5.10
C ALA A 227 -11.01 1.70 -6.53
N TRP A 228 -9.85 1.45 -7.14
CA TRP A 228 -9.78 0.85 -8.49
C TRP A 228 -10.32 -0.59 -8.53
N ALA A 229 -10.06 -1.38 -7.47
CA ALA A 229 -10.65 -2.72 -7.35
C ALA A 229 -12.18 -2.65 -7.32
N LEU A 230 -12.75 -1.64 -6.65
CA LEU A 230 -14.18 -1.36 -6.56
C LEU A 230 -14.72 -0.54 -7.75
N LYS A 231 -13.93 -0.36 -8.80
CA LYS A 231 -14.29 0.43 -9.99
C LYS A 231 -14.72 1.86 -9.66
N LYS A 232 -13.92 2.56 -8.82
CA LYS A 232 -14.13 3.97 -8.52
C LYS A 232 -13.00 4.82 -9.10
N PRO A 233 -13.31 5.99 -9.69
CA PRO A 233 -12.29 6.93 -10.18
C PRO A 233 -11.54 7.55 -8.98
N VAL A 234 -10.24 7.75 -9.15
CA VAL A 234 -9.36 8.26 -8.09
C VAL A 234 -8.79 9.63 -8.46
N ILE A 235 -8.91 10.58 -7.57
CA ILE A 235 -8.16 11.84 -7.59
C ILE A 235 -6.91 11.65 -6.74
N CYS A 236 -5.73 11.94 -7.30
CA CYS A 236 -4.48 11.82 -6.58
C CYS A 236 -3.39 12.68 -7.23
N TYR A 237 -2.50 13.22 -6.41
CA TYR A 237 -1.26 13.85 -6.90
C TYR A 237 -0.22 12.78 -7.21
N ILE A 238 0.34 12.83 -8.44
CA ILE A 238 1.45 11.98 -8.86
C ILE A 238 2.62 12.88 -9.29
N ASP A 239 3.75 12.75 -8.61
CA ASP A 239 4.98 13.44 -9.01
C ASP A 239 5.54 12.79 -10.29
N GLN A 240 5.47 13.51 -11.40
CA GLN A 240 5.88 13.03 -12.73
C GLN A 240 7.38 12.71 -12.85
N LYS A 241 8.18 13.06 -11.84
CA LYS A 241 9.61 12.70 -11.77
C LYS A 241 9.83 11.26 -11.26
N ILE A 242 8.80 10.64 -10.69
CA ILE A 242 8.88 9.27 -10.19
C ILE A 242 8.78 8.28 -11.38
N PRO A 243 9.63 7.23 -11.43
CA PRO A 243 9.50 6.19 -12.44
C PRO A 243 8.08 5.63 -12.50
N HIS A 244 7.59 5.34 -13.70
CA HIS A 244 6.23 4.83 -13.95
C HIS A 244 5.07 5.79 -13.62
N ALA A 245 5.34 7.05 -13.29
CA ALA A 245 4.31 8.03 -12.94
C ALA A 245 3.26 8.23 -14.05
N SER A 246 3.70 8.25 -15.30
CA SER A 246 2.81 8.43 -16.47
C SER A 246 1.84 7.26 -16.72
N GLU A 247 2.10 6.10 -16.12
CA GLU A 247 1.24 4.91 -16.25
C GLU A 247 0.09 4.88 -15.24
N VAL A 248 0.16 5.72 -14.18
CA VAL A 248 -0.79 5.69 -13.06
C VAL A 248 -2.11 6.38 -13.44
N PRO A 249 -3.24 5.67 -13.49
CA PRO A 249 -4.50 6.19 -14.02
C PRO A 249 -5.32 6.93 -12.95
N VAL A 250 -4.87 8.09 -12.56
CA VAL A 250 -5.59 8.99 -11.65
C VAL A 250 -6.13 10.21 -12.41
N CYS A 251 -7.22 10.80 -11.94
CA CYS A 251 -7.52 12.18 -12.25
C CYS A 251 -6.46 13.04 -11.55
N PRO A 252 -5.53 13.67 -12.30
CA PRO A 252 -4.38 14.30 -11.71
C PRO A 252 -4.78 15.60 -11.00
N ALA A 253 -4.53 15.66 -9.68
CA ALA A 253 -4.75 16.87 -8.94
C ALA A 253 -3.75 17.02 -7.79
N ASP A 254 -3.35 18.23 -7.52
CA ASP A 254 -2.58 18.64 -6.35
C ASP A 254 -3.34 19.72 -5.55
N ILE A 255 -2.69 20.32 -4.58
CA ILE A 255 -3.27 21.35 -3.72
C ILE A 255 -3.69 22.64 -4.46
N THR A 256 -3.23 22.85 -5.70
CA THR A 256 -3.46 24.09 -6.48
C THR A 256 -4.65 23.95 -7.43
N ASN A 257 -5.01 22.75 -7.86
CA ASN A 257 -6.03 22.52 -8.89
C ASN A 257 -7.13 21.51 -8.49
N ILE A 258 -7.15 21.05 -7.25
CA ILE A 258 -8.13 20.05 -6.76
C ILE A 258 -9.57 20.45 -7.01
N LYS A 259 -9.91 21.73 -6.86
CA LYS A 259 -11.27 22.25 -7.12
C LYS A 259 -11.69 22.06 -8.58
N ASP A 260 -10.79 22.36 -9.53
CA ASP A 260 -11.08 22.22 -10.95
C ASP A 260 -11.19 20.74 -11.35
N ALA A 261 -10.34 19.88 -10.79
CA ALA A 261 -10.41 18.44 -11.01
C ALA A 261 -11.75 17.84 -10.52
N ILE A 262 -12.22 18.26 -9.34
CA ILE A 262 -13.53 17.83 -8.83
C ILE A 262 -14.66 18.35 -9.74
N ARG A 263 -14.60 19.64 -10.11
CA ARG A 263 -15.60 20.25 -11.02
C ARG A 263 -15.69 19.51 -12.34
N GLU A 264 -14.56 19.12 -12.92
CA GLU A 264 -14.50 18.33 -14.16
C GLU A 264 -15.23 16.99 -13.98
N LEU A 265 -14.89 16.25 -12.91
CA LEU A 265 -15.50 14.95 -12.64
C LEU A 265 -17.00 15.06 -12.30
N ILE A 266 -17.49 16.18 -11.75
CA ILE A 266 -18.92 16.42 -11.56
C ILE A 266 -19.61 16.65 -12.91
N LYS A 267 -19.03 17.49 -13.77
CA LYS A 267 -19.65 17.91 -15.04
C LYS A 267 -19.63 16.81 -16.12
N PHE A 268 -18.62 15.96 -16.13
CA PHE A 268 -18.36 14.99 -17.19
C PHE A 268 -18.38 13.54 -16.68
N PRO A 269 -19.56 12.89 -16.65
CA PRO A 269 -19.67 11.49 -16.23
C PRO A 269 -18.81 10.53 -17.07
N GLU A 270 -18.59 10.83 -18.34
CA GLU A 270 -17.71 10.08 -19.25
C GLU A 270 -16.25 10.13 -18.80
N THR A 271 -15.78 11.25 -18.25
CA THR A 271 -14.44 11.37 -17.67
C THR A 271 -14.31 10.49 -16.44
N ARG A 272 -15.34 10.45 -15.55
CA ARG A 272 -15.36 9.52 -14.42
C ARG A 272 -15.27 8.07 -14.89
N LYS A 273 -16.08 7.69 -15.88
CA LYS A 273 -16.07 6.34 -16.44
C LYS A 273 -14.70 5.96 -17.02
N MET A 274 -14.08 6.86 -17.78
CA MET A 274 -12.75 6.66 -18.34
C MET A 274 -11.71 6.36 -17.24
N TRP A 275 -11.68 7.17 -16.16
CA TRP A 275 -10.74 6.95 -15.04
C TRP A 275 -11.04 5.66 -14.26
N THR A 276 -12.32 5.30 -14.15
CA THR A 276 -12.76 4.03 -13.56
C THR A 276 -12.20 2.83 -14.32
N GLU A 277 -12.38 2.80 -15.63
CA GLU A 277 -11.94 1.69 -16.49
C GLU A 277 -10.43 1.56 -16.49
N ARG A 278 -9.70 2.66 -16.70
CA ARG A 278 -8.23 2.68 -16.65
C ARG A 278 -7.69 2.25 -15.29
N GLY A 279 -8.34 2.68 -14.19
CA GLY A 279 -7.97 2.29 -12.85
C GLY A 279 -8.11 0.79 -12.63
N ARG A 280 -9.21 0.21 -13.04
CA ARG A 280 -9.46 -1.24 -12.96
C ARG A 280 -8.43 -2.03 -13.76
N GLU A 281 -8.17 -1.67 -14.99
CA GLU A 281 -7.15 -2.31 -15.83
C GLU A 281 -5.75 -2.23 -15.20
N TYR A 282 -5.40 -1.08 -14.61
CA TYR A 282 -4.11 -0.87 -13.97
C TYR A 282 -3.94 -1.75 -12.74
N VAL A 283 -4.93 -1.79 -11.83
CA VAL A 283 -4.85 -2.61 -10.62
C VAL A 283 -4.77 -4.10 -10.96
N GLU A 284 -5.47 -4.56 -11.98
CA GLU A 284 -5.40 -5.94 -12.48
C GLU A 284 -4.04 -6.26 -13.13
N ARG A 285 -3.46 -5.29 -13.83
CA ARG A 285 -2.19 -5.48 -14.53
C ARG A 285 -0.98 -5.42 -13.60
N VAL A 286 -1.00 -4.51 -12.62
CA VAL A 286 0.19 -4.13 -11.84
C VAL A 286 0.12 -4.63 -10.40
N HIS A 287 -1.05 -4.57 -9.77
CA HIS A 287 -1.22 -4.78 -8.34
C HIS A 287 -1.94 -6.08 -7.96
N ASP A 288 -2.44 -6.86 -8.94
CA ASP A 288 -3.01 -8.18 -8.64
C ASP A 288 -1.97 -9.01 -7.89
N VAL A 289 -2.35 -9.53 -6.73
CA VAL A 289 -1.48 -10.31 -5.86
C VAL A 289 -0.81 -11.49 -6.58
N LYS A 290 -1.48 -12.09 -7.56
CA LYS A 290 -0.93 -13.19 -8.38
C LYS A 290 0.34 -12.74 -9.12
N LYS A 291 0.27 -11.59 -9.79
CA LYS A 291 1.40 -10.99 -10.52
C LYS A 291 2.50 -10.46 -9.61
N VAL A 292 2.10 -9.88 -8.48
CA VAL A 292 3.08 -9.40 -7.49
C VAL A 292 3.87 -10.56 -6.90
N VAL A 293 3.22 -11.70 -6.61
CA VAL A 293 3.90 -12.91 -6.12
C VAL A 293 4.84 -13.49 -7.18
N GLU A 294 4.41 -13.58 -8.45
CA GLU A 294 5.27 -14.01 -9.56
C GLU A 294 6.55 -13.15 -9.61
N LYS A 295 6.39 -11.83 -9.68
CA LYS A 295 7.52 -10.88 -9.69
C LYS A 295 8.42 -10.97 -8.46
N MET A 296 7.88 -11.25 -7.28
CA MET A 296 8.65 -11.44 -6.06
C MET A 296 9.51 -12.71 -6.12
N MET A 297 9.03 -13.74 -6.80
CA MET A 297 9.66 -15.07 -6.84
C MET A 297 10.73 -15.20 -7.95
N GLU A 298 10.77 -14.30 -8.93
CA GLU A 298 11.86 -14.15 -9.90
C GLU A 298 13.17 -13.74 -9.20
#